data_6e9375af7c1896c20c9bb71f81c8c955
#
_entry.id   6e9375af7c1896c20c9bb71f81c8c955
#
_cell.length_a   1.000
_cell.length_b   1.000
_cell.length_c   1.000
_cell.angle_alpha   90.00
_cell.angle_beta   90.00
_cell.angle_gamma   90.00
#
_symmetry.space_group_name_H-M   'P 1'
#
loop_
_entity.id
_entity.type
_entity.pdbx_description
1 polymer ?
#
loop_
_entity_poly.entity_id
_entity_poly.type
_entity_poly.pdbx_seq_one_letter_code
_entity_poly.pdbx_strand_id
1 'polypeptide(L)'
;VTGAEPEPESEPPHPALGLDEVVHQKTRLALLTVLDEAGRADFSYLKRTLSLTDGNLGRHLDVLAEQGLVQLDKGYAGRRPKTWATITAKGEQALAAEMRLLAALLSRFEAGKRD
;
A
#
# COMPACT_ATOMS: atom_id res chain seq x y z
N VAL A 1 31.63 31.38 -0.55
CA VAL A 1 31.27 31.17 -0.36
C VAL A 1 30.88 30.90 -0.13
N THR A 2 30.82 30.97 -0.17
CA THR A 2 30.43 30.79 -0.07
C THR A 2 29.71 30.19 0.40
N GLY A 3 29.58 30.52 0.43
CA GLY A 3 28.95 30.04 1.31
C GLY A 3 27.95 29.07 1.24
N ALA A 4 27.51 28.84 0.34
CA ALA A 4 26.56 27.81 0.23
C ALA A 4 27.27 26.51 0.42
N GLU A 5 27.00 25.89 1.53
CA GLU A 5 27.42 24.54 1.72
C GLU A 5 26.80 23.69 0.66
N PRO A 6 27.56 22.90 -0.05
CA PRO A 6 26.93 21.95 -0.94
C PRO A 6 26.10 21.00 -0.07
N GLU A 7 24.91 20.77 -0.53
CA GLU A 7 24.08 19.79 0.12
C GLU A 7 24.79 18.45 0.09
N PRO A 8 24.59 17.60 1.07
CA PRO A 8 25.21 16.27 1.06
C PRO A 8 24.52 15.41 0.01
N GLU A 9 24.85 15.70 -1.24
CA GLU A 9 24.16 15.06 -2.36
C GLU A 9 24.45 13.59 -2.43
N SER A 10 25.56 13.17 -1.84
CA SER A 10 25.90 11.77 -1.81
C SER A 10 25.10 10.96 -0.81
N GLU A 11 24.42 11.65 0.10
CA GLU A 11 23.62 10.95 1.09
C GLU A 11 22.21 10.76 0.59
N PRO A 12 21.76 9.52 0.51
CA PRO A 12 20.37 9.30 0.13
C PRO A 12 19.43 9.78 1.23
N PRO A 13 18.22 10.17 0.88
CA PRO A 13 17.23 10.55 1.89
C PRO A 13 16.93 9.36 2.79
N HIS A 14 16.50 9.65 3.99
CA HIS A 14 16.11 8.61 4.93
C HIS A 14 14.94 7.82 4.33
N PRO A 15 15.00 6.47 4.37
CA PRO A 15 13.95 5.66 3.71
C PRO A 15 12.55 5.96 4.20
N ALA A 16 12.39 6.32 5.48
CA ALA A 16 11.06 6.60 6.02
C ALA A 16 10.40 7.78 5.35
N LEU A 17 11.19 8.73 4.81
CA LEU A 17 10.63 9.91 4.15
C LEU A 17 10.04 9.59 2.78
N GLY A 18 10.41 8.44 2.22
CA GLY A 18 9.86 8.02 0.94
C GLY A 18 8.61 7.18 1.06
N LEU A 19 8.19 6.83 2.28
CA LEU A 19 6.98 6.05 2.46
C LEU A 19 5.77 6.84 1.99
N ASP A 20 4.92 6.18 1.22
CA ASP A 20 3.74 6.79 0.63
C ASP A 20 2.61 6.79 1.64
N GLU A 21 2.04 7.96 1.91
CA GLU A 21 1.01 8.09 2.94
C GLU A 21 -0.26 7.32 2.61
N VAL A 22 -0.57 7.18 1.32
CA VAL A 22 -1.73 6.41 0.91
C VAL A 22 -1.49 4.92 1.14
N VAL A 23 -0.33 4.43 0.72
CA VAL A 23 0.03 3.01 0.83
C VAL A 23 0.40 2.66 2.26
N HIS A 24 1.14 3.54 2.93
CA HIS A 24 1.64 3.26 4.27
C HIS A 24 0.61 3.63 5.34
N GLN A 25 -0.51 2.97 5.25
CA GLN A 25 -1.57 3.04 6.25
C GLN A 25 -1.95 1.57 6.48
N LYS A 26 -2.03 1.18 7.74
CA LYS A 26 -2.14 -0.23 8.13
C LYS A 26 -3.16 -1.00 7.30
N THR A 27 -4.37 -0.50 7.22
CA THR A 27 -5.44 -1.22 6.54
C THR A 27 -5.24 -1.25 5.04
N ARG A 28 -4.81 -0.12 4.45
CA ARG A 28 -4.60 -0.08 3.00
C ARG A 28 -3.40 -0.92 2.59
N LEU A 29 -2.35 -0.93 3.41
CA LEU A 29 -1.21 -1.80 3.15
C LEU A 29 -1.64 -3.26 3.17
N ALA A 30 -2.45 -3.65 4.15
CA ALA A 30 -2.98 -5.01 4.23
C ALA A 30 -3.85 -5.33 3.02
N LEU A 31 -4.72 -4.39 2.61
CA LEU A 31 -5.57 -4.59 1.44
C LEU A 31 -4.74 -4.82 0.18
N LEU A 32 -3.74 -3.98 -0.05
CA LEU A 32 -2.89 -4.13 -1.22
C LEU A 32 -2.13 -5.44 -1.19
N THR A 33 -1.67 -5.87 -0.03
CA THR A 33 -0.94 -7.13 0.11
C THR A 33 -1.85 -8.32 -0.23
N VAL A 34 -3.06 -8.33 0.31
CA VAL A 34 -4.01 -9.41 0.02
C VAL A 34 -4.37 -9.42 -1.46
N LEU A 35 -4.60 -8.24 -2.04
CA LEU A 35 -4.95 -8.15 -3.45
C LEU A 35 -3.78 -8.52 -4.36
N ASP A 36 -2.55 -8.20 -3.95
CA ASP A 36 -1.38 -8.60 -4.72
C ASP A 36 -1.26 -10.12 -4.77
N GLU A 37 -1.52 -10.79 -3.67
CA GLU A 37 -1.48 -12.25 -3.60
C GLU A 37 -2.58 -12.89 -4.42
N ALA A 38 -3.80 -12.35 -4.31
CA ALA A 38 -4.97 -12.93 -4.94
C ALA A 38 -5.23 -12.41 -6.35
N GLY A 39 -4.71 -11.24 -6.68
CA GLY A 39 -5.01 -10.51 -7.91
C GLY A 39 -6.34 -9.80 -7.86
N ARG A 40 -7.36 -10.48 -7.37
CA ARG A 40 -8.74 -9.97 -7.32
C ARG A 40 -9.45 -10.63 -6.16
N ALA A 41 -10.29 -9.87 -5.47
CA ALA A 41 -11.06 -10.42 -4.36
C ALA A 41 -12.37 -9.65 -4.23
N ASP A 42 -13.40 -10.33 -3.71
CA ASP A 42 -14.67 -9.65 -3.48
C ASP A 42 -14.69 -8.98 -2.11
N PHE A 43 -15.66 -8.07 -1.97
CA PHE A 43 -15.82 -7.25 -0.78
C PHE A 43 -15.98 -8.11 0.49
N SER A 44 -16.78 -9.17 0.41
CA SER A 44 -17.04 -10.03 1.57
C SER A 44 -15.77 -10.75 2.02
N TYR A 45 -14.98 -11.22 1.07
CA TYR A 45 -13.72 -11.89 1.38
C TYR A 45 -12.76 -10.95 2.09
N LEU A 46 -12.62 -9.74 1.55
CA LEU A 46 -11.72 -8.73 2.14
C LEU A 46 -12.17 -8.34 3.54
N LYS A 47 -13.47 -8.18 3.71
CA LYS A 47 -14.04 -7.81 5.00
C LYS A 47 -13.72 -8.87 6.06
N ARG A 48 -13.92 -10.15 5.72
CA ARG A 48 -13.66 -11.24 6.65
C ARG A 48 -12.17 -11.41 6.93
N THR A 49 -11.37 -11.39 5.87
CA THR A 49 -9.94 -11.65 5.98
C THR A 49 -9.25 -10.59 6.83
N LEU A 50 -9.69 -9.34 6.72
CA LEU A 50 -9.04 -8.23 7.42
C LEU A 50 -9.84 -7.74 8.62
N SER A 51 -10.93 -8.40 8.95
CA SER A 51 -11.77 -8.06 10.11
C SER A 51 -12.21 -6.60 10.07
N LEU A 52 -12.76 -6.18 8.93
CA LEU A 52 -13.15 -4.78 8.72
C LEU A 52 -14.68 -4.65 8.74
N THR A 53 -15.14 -3.45 9.07
CA THR A 53 -16.55 -3.10 8.89
C THR A 53 -16.77 -2.72 7.43
N ASP A 54 -18.04 -2.76 7.00
CA ASP A 54 -18.41 -2.34 5.65
C ASP A 54 -17.93 -0.92 5.37
N GLY A 55 -18.15 -0.01 6.32
CA GLY A 55 -17.79 1.38 6.13
C GLY A 55 -16.28 1.59 6.03
N ASN A 56 -15.52 0.93 6.89
CA ASN A 56 -14.07 1.05 6.86
C ASN A 56 -13.49 0.49 5.57
N LEU A 57 -13.95 -0.69 5.17
CA LEU A 57 -13.47 -1.30 3.94
C LEU A 57 -13.82 -0.42 2.74
N GLY A 58 -15.07 0.04 2.67
CA GLY A 58 -15.49 0.90 1.56
C GLY A 58 -14.66 2.15 1.44
N ARG A 59 -14.42 2.81 2.59
CA ARG A 59 -13.64 4.04 2.59
C ARG A 59 -12.20 3.82 2.12
N HIS A 60 -11.57 2.76 2.61
CA HIS A 60 -10.18 2.49 2.21
C HIS A 60 -10.07 2.06 0.76
N LEU A 61 -11.04 1.27 0.27
CA LEU A 61 -11.05 0.91 -1.14
C LEU A 61 -11.26 2.13 -2.03
N ASP A 62 -12.11 3.06 -1.61
CA ASP A 62 -12.34 4.28 -2.37
C ASP A 62 -11.06 5.12 -2.45
N VAL A 63 -10.33 5.26 -1.36
CA VAL A 63 -9.05 5.97 -1.36
C VAL A 63 -8.08 5.32 -2.35
N LEU A 64 -7.97 4.00 -2.30
CA LEU A 64 -7.06 3.28 -3.20
C LEU A 64 -7.50 3.43 -4.65
N ALA A 65 -8.81 3.38 -4.91
CA ALA A 65 -9.34 3.51 -6.27
C ALA A 65 -9.10 4.92 -6.82
N GLU A 66 -9.27 5.94 -5.98
CA GLU A 66 -9.03 7.32 -6.39
C GLU A 66 -7.58 7.54 -6.80
N GLN A 67 -6.66 6.83 -6.15
CA GLN A 67 -5.25 6.92 -6.48
C GLN A 67 -4.85 5.98 -7.61
N GLY A 68 -5.80 5.24 -8.16
CA GLY A 68 -5.53 4.34 -9.27
C GLY A 68 -4.81 3.07 -8.89
N LEU A 69 -4.79 2.72 -7.60
CA LEU A 69 -4.05 1.56 -7.12
C LEU A 69 -4.89 0.28 -7.15
N VAL A 70 -6.21 0.42 -7.11
CA VAL A 70 -7.13 -0.69 -7.29
C VAL A 70 -8.22 -0.26 -8.24
N GLN A 71 -8.86 -1.25 -8.86
CA GLN A 71 -10.04 -1.06 -9.68
C GLN A 71 -11.19 -1.76 -9.01
N LEU A 72 -12.31 -1.06 -8.90
CA LEU A 72 -13.51 -1.60 -8.28
C LEU A 72 -14.53 -1.90 -9.37
N ASP A 73 -15.08 -3.12 -9.34
CA ASP A 73 -16.09 -3.55 -10.29
C ASP A 73 -17.31 -4.04 -9.53
N LYS A 74 -18.45 -3.53 -9.93
CA LYS A 74 -19.72 -3.97 -9.35
C LYS A 74 -20.38 -4.92 -10.33
N GLY A 75 -20.90 -6.02 -9.78
CA GLY A 75 -21.57 -7.02 -10.59
C GLY A 75 -22.47 -7.85 -9.72
N TYR A 76 -22.71 -9.07 -10.14
CA TYR A 76 -23.63 -9.95 -9.45
C TYR A 76 -23.04 -11.35 -9.34
N ALA A 77 -23.31 -12.01 -8.22
CA ALA A 77 -23.12 -13.44 -8.05
C ALA A 77 -24.54 -14.01 -7.98
N GLY A 78 -25.02 -14.52 -9.09
CA GLY A 78 -26.43 -14.89 -9.20
C GLY A 78 -27.28 -13.62 -9.13
N ARG A 79 -28.15 -13.52 -8.13
CA ARG A 79 -29.01 -12.35 -7.94
C ARG A 79 -28.47 -11.37 -6.92
N ARG A 80 -27.33 -11.67 -6.31
CA ARG A 80 -26.77 -10.83 -5.27
C ARG A 80 -25.78 -9.84 -5.86
N PRO A 81 -25.92 -8.57 -5.52
CA PRO A 81 -24.88 -7.60 -5.89
C PRO A 81 -23.57 -7.99 -5.26
N LYS A 82 -22.49 -7.80 -6.01
CA LYS A 82 -21.15 -8.14 -5.54
C LYS A 82 -20.18 -7.10 -6.06
N THR A 83 -19.28 -6.65 -5.17
CA THR A 83 -18.24 -5.71 -5.55
C THR A 83 -16.90 -6.46 -5.50
N TRP A 84 -16.10 -6.29 -6.54
CA TRP A 84 -14.79 -6.88 -6.66
C TRP A 84 -13.74 -5.79 -6.67
N ALA A 85 -12.60 -6.09 -6.09
CA ALA A 85 -11.43 -5.21 -6.15
C ALA A 85 -10.31 -5.97 -6.83
N THR A 86 -9.61 -5.29 -7.72
CA THR A 86 -8.46 -5.83 -8.43
C THR A 86 -7.31 -4.86 -8.26
N ILE A 87 -6.13 -5.37 -7.93
CA ILE A 87 -4.96 -4.50 -7.85
C ILE A 87 -4.56 -4.14 -9.28
N THR A 88 -4.19 -2.87 -9.49
CA THR A 88 -3.74 -2.40 -10.80
C THR A 88 -2.23 -2.54 -10.91
N ALA A 89 -1.70 -2.38 -12.13
CA ALA A 89 -0.25 -2.35 -12.30
C ALA A 89 0.38 -1.25 -11.46
N LYS A 90 -0.28 -0.09 -11.40
CA LYS A 90 0.19 1.02 -10.56
C LYS A 90 0.17 0.62 -9.09
N GLY A 91 -0.87 -0.11 -8.66
CA GLY A 91 -0.95 -0.59 -7.29
C GLY A 91 0.16 -1.57 -6.95
N GLU A 92 0.45 -2.49 -7.87
CA GLU A 92 1.55 -3.44 -7.68
C GLU A 92 2.89 -2.72 -7.55
N GLN A 93 3.12 -1.71 -8.39
CA GLN A 93 4.35 -0.92 -8.34
C GLN A 93 4.46 -0.13 -7.05
N ALA A 94 3.36 0.47 -6.62
CA ALA A 94 3.33 1.23 -5.38
C ALA A 94 3.61 0.34 -4.18
N LEU A 95 3.02 -0.85 -4.14
CA LEU A 95 3.26 -1.79 -3.07
C LEU A 95 4.72 -2.25 -3.07
N ALA A 96 5.27 -2.57 -4.24
CA ALA A 96 6.67 -2.99 -4.35
C ALA A 96 7.62 -1.89 -3.88
N ALA A 97 7.33 -0.64 -4.23
CA ALA A 97 8.16 0.49 -3.79
C ALA A 97 8.12 0.63 -2.27
N GLU A 98 6.93 0.47 -1.70
CA GLU A 98 6.76 0.54 -0.24
C GLU A 98 7.55 -0.57 0.44
N MET A 99 7.49 -1.79 -0.09
CA MET A 99 8.20 -2.93 0.49
C MET A 99 9.71 -2.72 0.43
N ARG A 100 10.23 -2.10 -0.63
CA ARG A 100 11.65 -1.80 -0.71
C ARG A 100 12.08 -0.82 0.38
N LEU A 101 11.26 0.19 0.64
CA LEU A 101 11.57 1.16 1.69
C LEU A 101 11.49 0.53 3.07
N LEU A 102 10.51 -0.34 3.29
CA LEU A 102 10.39 -1.06 4.56
C LEU A 102 11.58 -1.99 4.76
N ALA A 103 12.03 -2.64 3.69
CA ALA A 103 13.22 -3.50 3.76
C ALA A 103 14.46 -2.67 4.13
N ALA A 104 14.58 -1.47 3.58
CA ALA A 104 15.69 -0.59 3.91
C ALA A 104 15.64 -0.15 5.38
N LEU A 105 14.45 0.13 5.88
CA LEU A 105 14.28 0.47 7.29
C LEU A 105 14.67 -0.71 8.19
N LEU A 106 14.23 -1.90 7.81
CA LEU A 106 14.56 -3.10 8.58
C LEU A 106 16.07 -3.32 8.60
N SER A 107 16.73 -3.14 7.46
CA SER A 107 18.20 -3.27 7.40
C SER A 107 18.89 -2.28 8.32
N ARG A 108 18.43 -1.04 8.34
CA ARG A 108 19.00 -0.02 9.23
C ARG A 108 18.83 -0.41 10.69
N PHE A 109 17.66 -0.90 11.04
CA PHE A 109 17.35 -1.33 12.39
C PHE A 109 18.25 -2.48 12.82
N GLU A 110 18.40 -3.47 11.94
CA GLU A 110 19.22 -4.64 12.23
C GLU A 110 20.71 -4.29 12.31
N ALA A 111 21.18 -3.38 11.45
CA ALA A 111 22.54 -2.93 11.49
C ALA A 111 22.86 -2.23 12.82
N GLY A 112 21.92 -1.45 13.32
CA GLY A 112 22.09 -0.78 14.60
C GLY A 112 22.17 -1.73 15.78
N LYS A 113 21.71 -2.96 15.63
CA LYS A 113 21.75 -3.95 16.70
C LYS A 113 23.06 -4.70 16.77
N ARG A 114 23.93 -4.54 15.79
CA ARG A 114 25.16 -5.31 15.74
C ARG A 114 26.26 -4.73 16.60
N ASP A 115 26.13 -3.48 16.99
CA ASP A 115 27.12 -2.85 17.87
C ASP A 115 26.77 -3.05 19.35
#